data_7a418ac9414c89444c84f80df0d16506
#
_entry.id   7a418ac9414c89444c84f80df0d16506
#
_cell.length_a   1.000
_cell.length_b   1.000
_cell.length_c   1.000
_cell.angle_alpha   90.00
_cell.angle_beta   90.00
_cell.angle_gamma   90.00
#
_symmetry.space_group_name_H-M   'P 1'
#
loop_
_entity.id
_entity.type
_entity.pdbx_description
1 polymer ?
#
loop_
_entity_poly.entity_id
_entity_poly.type
_entity_poly.pdbx_seq_one_letter_code
_entity_poly.pdbx_strand_id
1 'polypeptide(L)'
;MNKMRREVVLFTCFLMLSSFLSSFPLAQQKNPKDTLSQWTIHDLNRPLPPVVIPGPPLPPVPPPSDAVILFDGKNLFNWVDAKGQPARWKVEGDYMEVIPKTGNIQTKHGFGSCQLHIEWMTPYPARGEGQDRGNSGVFLMGLYEVQVLDSYENKTYADGMAGAIYGQYPPLVNACRKPGEWQTYDIIFYAPKFDQEGKLLEPARMTVFHNGILIQHNAELTGPTAHKARPPYKAHADKLPLMLQDHSHPVRFRNIWLRELD
;
A
#
# COMPACT_ATOMS: atom_id res chain seq x y z
N MET A 1 2.99 70.38 54.21
CA MET A 1 3.16 70.08 52.79
C MET A 1 3.98 68.79 52.64
N ASN A 2 3.29 67.64 52.63
CA ASN A 2 3.92 66.32 52.53
C ASN A 2 3.53 65.69 51.17
N LYS A 3 4.53 65.47 50.34
CA LYS A 3 4.39 64.70 49.09
C LYS A 3 4.45 63.21 49.41
N MET A 4 3.34 62.52 49.22
CA MET A 4 3.31 61.07 49.24
C MET A 4 3.79 60.54 47.87
N ARG A 5 4.88 59.81 47.87
CA ARG A 5 5.35 59.00 46.73
C ARG A 5 4.54 57.71 46.68
N ARG A 6 3.84 57.43 45.57
CA ARG A 6 3.25 56.14 45.28
C ARG A 6 4.31 55.25 44.62
N GLU A 7 4.70 54.16 45.28
CA GLU A 7 5.50 53.12 44.69
C GLU A 7 4.54 52.15 43.92
N VAL A 8 4.86 51.99 42.63
CA VAL A 8 4.18 51.00 41.74
C VAL A 8 5.00 49.73 41.81
N VAL A 9 4.45 48.71 42.48
CA VAL A 9 5.00 47.34 42.49
C VAL A 9 4.53 46.63 41.25
N LEU A 10 5.44 46.44 40.29
CA LEU A 10 5.22 45.54 39.13
C LEU A 10 5.36 44.08 39.59
N PHE A 11 4.24 43.35 39.62
CA PHE A 11 4.24 41.88 39.72
C PHE A 11 4.47 41.27 38.36
N THR A 12 5.72 40.86 38.09
CA THR A 12 6.03 40.07 36.90
C THR A 12 5.66 38.62 37.14
N CYS A 13 4.53 38.20 36.57
CA CYS A 13 4.09 36.80 36.59
C CYS A 13 4.87 36.04 35.53
N PHE A 14 5.87 35.28 35.94
CA PHE A 14 6.61 34.35 35.06
C PHE A 14 5.74 33.08 34.91
N LEU A 15 4.99 32.97 33.82
CA LEU A 15 4.38 31.73 33.41
C LEU A 15 5.47 30.79 32.86
N MET A 16 5.90 29.83 33.68
CA MET A 16 6.68 28.70 33.16
C MET A 16 5.76 27.77 32.39
N LEU A 17 5.79 27.88 31.05
CA LEU A 17 5.22 26.89 30.14
C LEU A 17 6.17 25.69 30.10
N SER A 18 5.95 24.68 30.95
CA SER A 18 6.63 23.40 30.86
C SER A 18 6.04 22.64 29.67
N SER A 19 6.69 22.75 28.51
CA SER A 19 6.42 21.89 27.34
C SER A 19 6.86 20.46 27.68
N PHE A 20 5.90 19.62 28.05
CA PHE A 20 6.08 18.16 28.03
C PHE A 20 6.25 17.72 26.56
N LEU A 21 7.45 17.76 26.05
CA LEU A 21 7.83 16.98 24.87
C LEU A 21 7.87 15.51 25.32
N SER A 22 6.75 14.79 25.12
CA SER A 22 6.75 13.34 25.17
C SER A 22 7.59 12.85 24.00
N SER A 23 8.86 12.56 24.25
CA SER A 23 9.72 11.84 23.31
C SER A 23 9.18 10.41 23.21
N PHE A 24 8.35 10.14 22.21
CA PHE A 24 8.09 8.77 21.78
C PHE A 24 9.43 8.21 21.32
N PRO A 25 9.91 7.07 21.85
CA PRO A 25 11.09 6.45 21.31
C PRO A 25 10.78 6.08 19.86
N LEU A 26 11.53 6.65 18.90
CA LEU A 26 11.58 6.10 17.55
C LEU A 26 12.02 4.64 17.71
N ALA A 27 11.10 3.72 17.52
CA ALA A 27 11.45 2.32 17.46
C ALA A 27 12.52 2.18 16.37
N GLN A 28 13.73 1.80 16.74
CA GLN A 28 14.81 1.52 15.79
C GLN A 28 14.29 0.49 14.81
N GLN A 29 14.08 0.90 13.56
CA GLN A 29 13.59 0.04 12.50
C GLN A 29 14.67 -1.01 12.24
N LYS A 30 14.46 -2.23 12.75
CA LYS A 30 15.33 -3.36 12.45
C LYS A 30 15.37 -3.56 10.93
N ASN A 31 16.53 -3.87 10.40
CA ASN A 31 16.71 -4.20 8.99
C ASN A 31 15.61 -5.21 8.56
N PRO A 32 14.82 -4.94 7.52
CA PRO A 32 13.76 -5.86 7.08
C PRO A 32 14.22 -7.32 6.91
N LYS A 33 15.47 -7.54 6.50
CA LYS A 33 16.05 -8.90 6.40
C LYS A 33 16.08 -9.65 7.72
N ASP A 34 16.28 -8.98 8.85
CA ASP A 34 16.33 -9.62 10.17
C ASP A 34 14.95 -10.13 10.62
N THR A 35 13.88 -9.55 10.11
CA THR A 35 12.51 -9.96 10.47
C THR A 35 12.04 -11.18 9.70
N LEU A 36 12.54 -11.44 8.49
CA LEU A 36 12.16 -12.60 7.68
C LEU A 36 12.64 -13.93 8.25
N SER A 37 13.78 -13.94 8.95
CA SER A 37 14.32 -15.14 9.59
C SER A 37 13.67 -15.47 10.93
N GLN A 38 13.00 -14.50 11.56
CA GLN A 38 12.37 -14.67 12.88
C GLN A 38 10.96 -15.27 12.81
N TRP A 39 10.27 -15.13 11.67
CA TRP A 39 8.88 -15.52 11.54
C TRP A 39 8.65 -16.41 10.33
N THR A 40 7.91 -17.48 10.52
CA THR A 40 7.40 -18.27 9.41
C THR A 40 6.40 -17.45 8.60
N ILE A 41 6.18 -17.85 7.35
CA ILE A 41 5.18 -17.20 6.50
C ILE A 41 3.81 -17.41 7.13
N HIS A 42 3.02 -16.32 7.23
CA HIS A 42 1.67 -16.32 7.80
C HIS A 42 1.61 -16.77 9.28
N ASP A 43 2.67 -16.51 10.03
CA ASP A 43 2.70 -16.80 11.46
C ASP A 43 1.71 -15.92 12.22
N LEU A 44 0.73 -16.54 12.85
CA LEU A 44 -0.30 -15.84 13.63
C LEU A 44 0.24 -15.26 14.96
N ASN A 45 1.43 -15.70 15.42
CA ASN A 45 2.08 -15.16 16.61
C ASN A 45 2.95 -13.94 16.31
N ARG A 46 3.19 -13.62 15.02
CA ARG A 46 3.93 -12.42 14.63
C ARG A 46 3.14 -11.18 15.08
N PRO A 47 3.78 -10.23 15.81
CA PRO A 47 3.11 -9.01 16.25
C PRO A 47 2.44 -8.28 15.09
N LEU A 48 1.19 -7.88 15.30
CA LEU A 48 0.48 -7.08 14.31
C LEU A 48 1.04 -5.65 14.28
N PRO A 49 1.05 -5.00 13.11
CA PRO A 49 1.43 -3.60 12.97
C PRO A 49 0.57 -2.71 13.89
N PRO A 50 1.17 -1.70 14.54
CA PRO A 50 0.39 -0.73 15.31
C PRO A 50 -0.58 0.02 14.42
N VAL A 51 -1.78 0.33 14.95
CA VAL A 51 -2.79 1.09 14.22
C VAL A 51 -2.44 2.57 14.22
N VAL A 52 -2.46 3.18 13.05
CA VAL A 52 -2.35 4.64 12.86
C VAL A 52 -3.59 5.11 12.11
N ILE A 53 -4.37 6.00 12.71
CA ILE A 53 -5.57 6.56 12.09
C ILE A 53 -5.13 7.59 11.04
N PRO A 54 -5.39 7.36 9.74
CA PRO A 54 -5.08 8.35 8.71
C PRO A 54 -6.01 9.56 8.81
N GLY A 55 -5.59 10.69 8.25
CA GLY A 55 -6.48 11.85 8.06
C GLY A 55 -7.74 11.49 7.26
N PRO A 56 -8.70 12.41 7.15
CA PRO A 56 -9.92 12.16 6.38
C PRO A 56 -9.60 11.82 4.92
N PRO A 57 -10.48 11.08 4.21
CA PRO A 57 -10.30 10.85 2.78
C PRO A 57 -10.18 12.17 2.03
N LEU A 58 -9.21 12.26 1.14
CA LEU A 58 -9.05 13.40 0.25
C LEU A 58 -9.80 13.13 -1.07
N PRO A 59 -10.19 14.19 -1.81
CA PRO A 59 -10.64 14.02 -3.20
C PRO A 59 -9.57 13.29 -4.01
N PRO A 60 -9.95 12.60 -5.11
CA PRO A 60 -8.99 11.96 -6.00
C PRO A 60 -7.89 12.92 -6.44
N VAL A 61 -6.62 12.50 -6.30
CA VAL A 61 -5.46 13.30 -6.72
C VAL A 61 -5.36 13.26 -8.24
N PRO A 62 -5.37 14.42 -8.96
CA PRO A 62 -5.20 14.43 -10.40
C PRO A 62 -3.85 13.81 -10.80
N PRO A 63 -3.79 13.04 -11.90
CA PRO A 63 -2.53 12.50 -12.38
C PRO A 63 -1.59 13.62 -12.84
N PRO A 64 -0.26 13.47 -12.65
CA PRO A 64 0.73 14.36 -13.23
C PRO A 64 0.66 14.37 -14.78
N SER A 65 1.19 15.42 -15.41
CA SER A 65 1.11 15.59 -16.87
C SER A 65 1.86 14.52 -17.68
N ASP A 66 2.82 13.83 -17.07
CA ASP A 66 3.63 12.74 -17.65
C ASP A 66 3.15 11.35 -17.23
N ALA A 67 2.01 11.25 -16.56
CA ALA A 67 1.46 9.97 -16.13
C ALA A 67 0.76 9.22 -17.27
N VAL A 68 0.95 7.92 -17.31
CA VAL A 68 0.13 6.99 -18.09
C VAL A 68 -1.14 6.70 -17.30
N ILE A 69 -2.30 7.07 -17.86
CA ILE A 69 -3.60 6.82 -17.23
C ILE A 69 -4.02 5.38 -17.52
N LEU A 70 -4.10 4.57 -16.46
CA LEU A 70 -4.51 3.19 -16.56
C LEU A 70 -6.03 3.02 -16.40
N PHE A 71 -6.67 3.87 -15.55
CA PHE A 71 -8.11 3.92 -15.39
C PHE A 71 -8.57 5.29 -14.89
N ASP A 72 -9.46 5.93 -15.66
CA ASP A 72 -10.01 7.27 -15.41
C ASP A 72 -11.52 7.26 -15.09
N GLY A 73 -12.07 6.09 -14.74
CA GLY A 73 -13.51 5.93 -14.46
C GLY A 73 -14.38 5.60 -15.66
N LYS A 74 -13.88 5.60 -16.89
CA LYS A 74 -14.74 5.50 -18.09
C LYS A 74 -14.88 4.08 -18.63
N ASN A 75 -13.76 3.34 -18.75
CA ASN A 75 -13.78 2.04 -19.40
C ASN A 75 -12.54 1.21 -19.04
N LEU A 76 -12.57 -0.08 -19.41
CA LEU A 76 -11.47 -1.03 -19.20
C LEU A 76 -10.59 -1.24 -20.46
N PHE A 77 -10.50 -0.29 -21.37
CA PHE A 77 -9.77 -0.48 -22.64
C PHE A 77 -8.29 -0.79 -22.46
N ASN A 78 -7.68 -0.37 -21.35
CA ASN A 78 -6.29 -0.68 -21.02
C ASN A 78 -6.11 -2.04 -20.32
N TRP A 79 -7.21 -2.77 -20.06
CA TRP A 79 -7.21 -3.98 -19.23
C TRP A 79 -7.69 -5.20 -20.00
N VAL A 80 -7.05 -6.33 -19.73
CA VAL A 80 -7.39 -7.65 -20.30
C VAL A 80 -7.37 -8.71 -19.19
N ASP A 81 -8.00 -9.85 -19.45
CA ASP A 81 -7.84 -11.04 -18.61
C ASP A 81 -6.50 -11.76 -18.90
N ALA A 82 -6.21 -12.84 -18.17
CA ALA A 82 -4.99 -13.64 -18.34
C ALA A 82 -4.84 -14.27 -19.74
N LYS A 83 -5.91 -14.29 -20.55
CA LYS A 83 -5.89 -14.81 -21.95
C LYS A 83 -5.80 -13.69 -22.99
N GLY A 84 -5.61 -12.43 -22.56
CA GLY A 84 -5.58 -11.27 -23.44
C GLY A 84 -6.97 -10.85 -23.95
N GLN A 85 -8.06 -11.40 -23.39
CA GLN A 85 -9.43 -11.02 -23.74
C GLN A 85 -9.83 -9.77 -22.93
N PRO A 86 -10.83 -8.98 -23.40
CA PRO A 86 -11.32 -7.83 -22.66
C PRO A 86 -11.66 -8.17 -21.21
N ALA A 87 -11.20 -7.34 -20.28
CA ALA A 87 -11.51 -7.48 -18.86
C ALA A 87 -13.04 -7.43 -18.63
N ARG A 88 -13.53 -8.24 -17.69
CA ARG A 88 -14.98 -8.41 -17.44
C ARG A 88 -15.43 -7.81 -16.11
N TRP A 89 -14.59 -7.01 -15.45
CA TRP A 89 -15.01 -6.30 -14.27
C TRP A 89 -16.02 -5.21 -14.59
N LYS A 90 -16.86 -4.87 -13.61
CA LYS A 90 -17.88 -3.84 -13.78
C LYS A 90 -17.25 -2.45 -13.74
N VAL A 91 -17.71 -1.53 -14.60
CA VAL A 91 -17.43 -0.10 -14.48
C VAL A 91 -18.72 0.61 -14.09
N GLU A 92 -18.67 1.42 -13.03
CA GLU A 92 -19.81 2.18 -12.53
C GLU A 92 -19.32 3.49 -11.92
N GLY A 93 -19.99 4.61 -12.27
CA GLY A 93 -19.54 5.92 -11.80
C GLY A 93 -18.09 6.21 -12.21
N ASP A 94 -17.23 6.41 -11.22
CA ASP A 94 -15.81 6.70 -11.40
C ASP A 94 -14.86 5.51 -11.03
N TYR A 95 -15.40 4.30 -10.83
CA TYR A 95 -14.65 3.13 -10.40
C TYR A 95 -14.91 1.88 -11.24
N MET A 96 -13.98 0.94 -11.18
CA MET A 96 -14.18 -0.44 -11.58
C MET A 96 -14.32 -1.34 -10.34
N GLU A 97 -15.13 -2.39 -10.42
CA GLU A 97 -15.42 -3.33 -9.35
C GLU A 97 -15.15 -4.76 -9.80
N VAL A 98 -14.47 -5.52 -8.93
CA VAL A 98 -14.29 -6.96 -9.14
C VAL A 98 -15.63 -7.64 -9.25
N ILE A 99 -15.88 -8.35 -10.35
CA ILE A 99 -16.97 -9.33 -10.44
C ILE A 99 -16.38 -10.67 -10.02
N PRO A 100 -16.78 -11.21 -8.87
CA PRO A 100 -16.22 -12.44 -8.32
C PRO A 100 -16.19 -13.60 -9.33
N LYS A 101 -15.09 -14.34 -9.38
CA LYS A 101 -14.86 -15.50 -10.25
C LYS A 101 -14.75 -15.18 -11.76
N THR A 102 -14.58 -13.92 -12.13
CA THR A 102 -14.26 -13.56 -13.53
C THR A 102 -12.78 -13.60 -13.84
N GLY A 103 -11.95 -13.69 -12.79
CA GLY A 103 -10.49 -13.76 -12.87
C GLY A 103 -9.80 -12.40 -12.74
N ASN A 104 -8.51 -12.46 -12.54
CA ASN A 104 -7.64 -11.29 -12.48
C ASN A 104 -7.68 -10.51 -13.79
N ILE A 105 -7.42 -9.21 -13.69
CA ILE A 105 -7.22 -8.35 -14.85
C ILE A 105 -5.80 -7.78 -14.83
N GLN A 106 -5.25 -7.51 -16.00
CA GLN A 106 -3.91 -6.95 -16.14
C GLN A 106 -3.88 -5.89 -17.23
N THR A 107 -2.92 -4.98 -17.15
CA THR A 107 -2.73 -3.98 -18.20
C THR A 107 -2.27 -4.63 -19.50
N LYS A 108 -2.66 -4.06 -20.64
CA LYS A 108 -2.19 -4.52 -21.98
C LYS A 108 -0.71 -4.28 -22.17
N HIS A 109 -0.17 -3.21 -21.61
CA HIS A 109 1.24 -2.86 -21.66
C HIS A 109 1.94 -3.27 -20.38
N GLY A 110 3.20 -3.68 -20.51
CA GLY A 110 4.07 -3.95 -19.37
C GLY A 110 4.77 -2.68 -18.90
N PHE A 111 5.10 -2.65 -17.61
CA PHE A 111 5.85 -1.58 -16.95
C PHE A 111 6.96 -2.21 -16.12
N GLY A 112 8.09 -1.51 -15.99
CA GLY A 112 9.21 -1.83 -15.11
C GLY A 112 9.16 -1.01 -13.83
N SER A 113 10.27 -0.29 -13.52
CA SER A 113 10.33 0.61 -12.39
C SER A 113 9.35 1.76 -12.56
N CYS A 114 8.56 2.05 -11.53
CA CYS A 114 7.48 3.01 -11.65
C CYS A 114 7.08 3.65 -10.31
N GLN A 115 6.44 4.82 -10.43
CA GLN A 115 5.56 5.37 -9.41
C GLN A 115 4.11 5.04 -9.81
N LEU A 116 3.40 4.31 -8.97
CA LEU A 116 2.00 3.96 -9.17
C LEU A 116 1.15 4.65 -8.11
N HIS A 117 0.06 5.29 -8.55
CA HIS A 117 -1.04 5.71 -7.68
C HIS A 117 -2.27 4.86 -7.99
N ILE A 118 -2.94 4.38 -6.96
CA ILE A 118 -4.16 3.60 -7.08
C ILE A 118 -5.05 3.83 -5.86
N GLU A 119 -6.33 4.13 -6.10
CA GLU A 119 -7.33 4.17 -5.05
C GLU A 119 -8.16 2.89 -5.05
N TRP A 120 -8.45 2.37 -3.86
CA TRP A 120 -9.22 1.14 -3.69
C TRP A 120 -10.19 1.24 -2.51
N MET A 121 -11.24 0.42 -2.53
CA MET A 121 -12.26 0.39 -1.48
C MET A 121 -12.77 -1.03 -1.29
N THR A 122 -12.75 -1.50 -0.05
CA THR A 122 -13.35 -2.79 0.32
C THR A 122 -14.86 -2.69 0.45
N PRO A 123 -15.61 -3.79 0.25
CA PRO A 123 -17.07 -3.77 0.29
C PRO A 123 -17.62 -3.32 1.65
N TYR A 124 -18.74 -2.59 1.61
CA TYR A 124 -19.57 -2.30 2.79
C TYR A 124 -21.01 -2.80 2.56
N PRO A 125 -21.65 -3.47 3.53
CA PRO A 125 -21.09 -3.88 4.82
C PRO A 125 -19.98 -4.93 4.67
N ALA A 126 -19.01 -4.91 5.59
CA ALA A 126 -17.95 -5.91 5.64
C ALA A 126 -18.53 -7.32 5.79
N ARG A 127 -17.92 -8.28 5.09
CA ARG A 127 -18.30 -9.70 5.16
C ARG A 127 -17.04 -10.55 5.27
N GLY A 128 -17.10 -11.62 6.04
CA GLY A 128 -15.98 -12.51 6.31
C GLY A 128 -15.04 -12.00 7.40
N GLU A 129 -13.96 -12.71 7.66
CA GLU A 129 -12.94 -12.43 8.67
C GLU A 129 -11.55 -12.79 8.13
N GLY A 130 -10.51 -12.22 8.73
CA GLY A 130 -9.13 -12.50 8.34
C GLY A 130 -8.89 -12.23 6.86
N GLN A 131 -8.38 -13.22 6.14
CA GLN A 131 -8.12 -13.13 4.71
C GLN A 131 -9.37 -13.26 3.83
N ASP A 132 -10.49 -13.68 4.40
CA ASP A 132 -11.79 -13.73 3.71
C ASP A 132 -12.61 -12.45 3.95
N ARG A 133 -11.95 -11.28 3.95
CA ARG A 133 -12.62 -10.00 4.18
C ARG A 133 -12.07 -8.92 3.26
N GLY A 134 -12.78 -8.65 2.16
CA GLY A 134 -12.42 -7.60 1.20
C GLY A 134 -11.03 -7.79 0.59
N ASN A 135 -10.67 -9.03 0.26
CA ASN A 135 -9.34 -9.40 -0.23
C ASN A 135 -9.20 -9.13 -1.74
N SER A 136 -8.07 -8.61 -2.11
CA SER A 136 -7.56 -8.42 -3.47
C SER A 136 -6.04 -8.20 -3.40
N GLY A 137 -5.40 -7.84 -4.52
CA GLY A 137 -3.97 -7.54 -4.57
C GLY A 137 -3.61 -6.64 -5.75
N VAL A 138 -2.60 -5.80 -5.54
CA VAL A 138 -1.96 -4.98 -6.57
C VAL A 138 -0.60 -5.60 -6.87
N PHE A 139 -0.45 -6.20 -8.05
CA PHE A 139 0.76 -6.93 -8.45
C PHE A 139 1.57 -6.12 -9.46
N LEU A 140 2.66 -5.52 -8.99
CA LEU A 140 3.66 -4.89 -9.88
C LEU A 140 4.29 -5.99 -10.74
N MET A 141 4.35 -5.76 -12.05
CA MET A 141 4.83 -6.74 -13.04
C MET A 141 4.06 -8.08 -13.00
N GLY A 142 2.84 -8.12 -12.42
CA GLY A 142 2.09 -9.36 -12.23
C GLY A 142 2.72 -10.35 -11.24
N LEU A 143 3.79 -9.98 -10.56
CA LEU A 143 4.63 -10.87 -9.74
C LEU A 143 4.79 -10.40 -8.29
N TYR A 144 4.81 -9.10 -8.04
CA TYR A 144 5.21 -8.51 -6.75
C TYR A 144 4.03 -7.79 -6.12
N GLU A 145 3.43 -8.41 -5.12
CA GLU A 145 2.15 -8.01 -4.55
C GLU A 145 2.28 -7.01 -3.40
N VAL A 146 1.49 -5.94 -3.49
CA VAL A 146 1.04 -5.16 -2.36
C VAL A 146 -0.38 -5.60 -2.03
N GLN A 147 -0.58 -6.17 -0.84
CA GLN A 147 -1.85 -6.75 -0.41
C GLN A 147 -2.94 -5.69 -0.29
N VAL A 148 -4.13 -6.01 -0.79
CA VAL A 148 -5.38 -5.29 -0.54
C VAL A 148 -6.27 -6.15 0.35
N LEU A 149 -6.66 -5.61 1.51
CA LEU A 149 -7.49 -6.31 2.49
C LEU A 149 -8.28 -5.29 3.31
N ASP A 150 -9.47 -5.62 3.77
CA ASP A 150 -10.07 -4.89 4.87
C ASP A 150 -9.36 -5.26 6.17
N SER A 151 -8.38 -4.43 6.55
CA SER A 151 -7.60 -4.59 7.78
C SER A 151 -8.09 -3.71 8.93
N TYR A 152 -9.25 -3.04 8.77
CA TYR A 152 -9.88 -2.25 9.83
C TYR A 152 -10.53 -3.19 10.86
N GLU A 153 -10.01 -3.19 12.10
CA GLU A 153 -10.50 -4.06 13.19
C GLU A 153 -10.66 -5.54 12.73
N ASN A 154 -9.69 -6.01 11.94
CA ASN A 154 -9.68 -7.36 11.38
C ASN A 154 -8.38 -8.07 11.74
N LYS A 155 -8.47 -9.20 12.44
CA LYS A 155 -7.31 -10.00 12.85
C LYS A 155 -6.94 -11.00 11.75
N THR A 156 -5.68 -10.94 11.33
CA THR A 156 -5.09 -11.91 10.41
C THR A 156 -3.57 -11.97 10.65
N TYR A 157 -2.83 -12.77 9.88
CA TYR A 157 -1.37 -12.75 9.96
C TYR A 157 -0.80 -11.42 9.44
N ALA A 158 0.25 -10.94 10.11
CA ALA A 158 0.79 -9.59 9.88
C ALA A 158 1.26 -9.36 8.44
N ASP A 159 1.90 -10.38 7.82
CA ASP A 159 2.41 -10.34 6.45
C ASP A 159 1.35 -10.59 5.36
N GLY A 160 0.07 -10.54 5.72
CA GLY A 160 -1.07 -10.56 4.81
C GLY A 160 -2.07 -9.43 5.07
N MET A 161 -1.74 -8.45 5.90
CA MET A 161 -2.55 -7.25 6.11
C MET A 161 -2.45 -6.29 4.91
N ALA A 162 -3.38 -5.36 4.81
CA ALA A 162 -3.35 -4.31 3.78
C ALA A 162 -1.98 -3.60 3.76
N GLY A 163 -1.37 -3.50 2.58
CA GLY A 163 -0.05 -2.90 2.39
C GLY A 163 1.14 -3.80 2.74
N ALA A 164 0.91 -5.05 3.13
CA ALA A 164 2.00 -6.02 3.22
C ALA A 164 2.60 -6.27 1.83
N ILE A 165 3.93 -6.44 1.75
CA ILE A 165 4.54 -7.19 0.66
C ILE A 165 4.25 -8.65 1.00
N TYR A 166 3.20 -9.20 0.37
CA TYR A 166 2.51 -10.41 0.80
C TYR A 166 3.44 -11.59 1.07
N GLY A 167 3.33 -12.19 2.27
CA GLY A 167 4.14 -13.31 2.70
C GLY A 167 5.60 -12.96 3.02
N GLN A 168 6.02 -11.70 2.83
CA GLN A 168 7.38 -11.23 3.09
C GLN A 168 7.40 -10.25 4.27
N TYR A 169 6.89 -9.05 4.09
CA TYR A 169 6.96 -7.98 5.08
C TYR A 169 5.57 -7.47 5.44
N PRO A 170 5.21 -7.43 6.73
CA PRO A 170 4.03 -6.69 7.16
C PRO A 170 4.21 -5.20 6.89
N PRO A 171 3.13 -4.41 6.82
CA PRO A 171 3.25 -2.96 6.82
C PRO A 171 3.83 -2.48 8.16
N LEU A 172 4.54 -1.35 8.14
CA LEU A 172 5.10 -0.73 9.37
C LEU A 172 4.01 -0.35 10.36
N VAL A 173 2.86 0.08 9.83
CA VAL A 173 1.66 0.41 10.58
C VAL A 173 0.42 0.00 9.80
N ASN A 174 -0.68 -0.29 10.50
CA ASN A 174 -1.99 -0.46 9.88
C ASN A 174 -2.67 0.91 9.76
N ALA A 175 -2.68 1.46 8.55
CA ALA A 175 -3.30 2.74 8.20
C ALA A 175 -4.65 2.56 7.48
N CYS A 176 -5.32 1.42 7.66
CA CYS A 176 -6.57 1.10 6.97
C CYS A 176 -7.73 1.94 7.52
N ARG A 177 -8.52 2.57 6.63
CA ARG A 177 -9.81 3.18 6.94
C ARG A 177 -10.88 2.10 7.03
N LYS A 178 -12.08 2.49 7.45
CA LYS A 178 -13.25 1.59 7.54
C LYS A 178 -13.62 1.02 6.17
N PRO A 179 -14.22 -0.19 6.12
CA PRO A 179 -14.78 -0.70 4.88
C PRO A 179 -15.83 0.26 4.30
N GLY A 180 -15.87 0.38 2.98
CA GLY A 180 -16.68 1.37 2.28
C GLY A 180 -16.06 2.77 2.17
N GLU A 181 -14.89 3.00 2.74
CA GLU A 181 -14.12 4.24 2.55
C GLU A 181 -12.99 4.03 1.54
N TRP A 182 -12.73 5.06 0.71
CA TRP A 182 -11.63 5.03 -0.24
C TRP A 182 -10.28 5.07 0.47
N GLN A 183 -9.39 4.19 0.05
CA GLN A 183 -8.00 4.06 0.46
C GLN A 183 -7.10 4.45 -0.70
N THR A 184 -5.89 4.91 -0.42
CA THR A 184 -4.90 5.20 -1.45
C THR A 184 -3.64 4.38 -1.23
N TYR A 185 -3.07 3.84 -2.30
CA TYR A 185 -1.69 3.42 -2.33
C TYR A 185 -0.91 4.33 -3.28
N ASP A 186 0.21 4.87 -2.79
CA ASP A 186 1.26 5.47 -3.58
C ASP A 186 2.49 4.57 -3.46
N ILE A 187 2.87 3.95 -4.57
CA ILE A 187 3.91 2.91 -4.61
C ILE A 187 5.06 3.38 -5.48
N ILE A 188 6.28 3.38 -4.93
CA ILE A 188 7.51 3.51 -5.70
C ILE A 188 8.11 2.11 -5.81
N PHE A 189 8.17 1.60 -7.01
CA PHE A 189 8.69 0.27 -7.30
C PHE A 189 9.92 0.36 -8.20
N TYR A 190 10.99 -0.29 -7.79
CA TYR A 190 12.15 -0.57 -8.61
C TYR A 190 12.14 -2.04 -9.00
N ALA A 191 12.08 -2.30 -10.32
CA ALA A 191 12.08 -3.64 -10.87
C ALA A 191 13.42 -4.35 -10.62
N PRO A 192 13.44 -5.68 -10.47
CA PRO A 192 14.69 -6.42 -10.36
C PRO A 192 15.44 -6.38 -11.70
N LYS A 193 16.77 -6.43 -11.64
CA LYS A 193 17.63 -6.50 -12.84
C LYS A 193 18.35 -7.84 -12.91
N PHE A 194 18.45 -8.38 -14.11
CA PHE A 194 19.13 -9.63 -14.39
C PHE A 194 20.22 -9.41 -15.47
N ASP A 195 21.27 -10.22 -15.42
CA ASP A 195 22.24 -10.27 -16.52
C ASP A 195 21.73 -11.15 -17.69
N GLN A 196 22.56 -11.28 -18.71
CA GLN A 196 22.20 -12.06 -19.91
C GLN A 196 22.07 -13.55 -19.63
N GLU A 197 22.70 -14.05 -18.58
CA GLU A 197 22.61 -15.42 -18.10
C GLU A 197 21.42 -15.68 -17.17
N GLY A 198 20.64 -14.63 -16.86
CA GLY A 198 19.47 -14.68 -15.99
C GLY A 198 19.81 -14.65 -14.50
N LYS A 199 21.02 -14.28 -14.12
CA LYS A 199 21.42 -14.09 -12.73
C LYS A 199 20.94 -12.74 -12.23
N LEU A 200 20.40 -12.71 -11.00
CA LEU A 200 19.98 -11.49 -10.35
C LEU A 200 21.16 -10.56 -10.08
N LEU A 201 21.09 -9.33 -10.63
CA LEU A 201 22.02 -8.25 -10.36
C LEU A 201 21.52 -7.33 -9.26
N GLU A 202 20.26 -6.91 -9.33
CA GLU A 202 19.60 -6.04 -8.36
C GLU A 202 18.23 -6.63 -7.99
N PRO A 203 17.92 -6.82 -6.69
CA PRO A 203 16.59 -7.25 -6.28
C PRO A 203 15.57 -6.12 -6.44
N ALA A 204 14.30 -6.47 -6.58
CA ALA A 204 13.20 -5.50 -6.56
C ALA A 204 13.14 -4.79 -5.21
N ARG A 205 12.70 -3.52 -5.24
CA ARG A 205 12.50 -2.70 -4.03
C ARG A 205 11.17 -1.98 -4.09
N MET A 206 10.54 -1.82 -2.93
CA MET A 206 9.29 -1.07 -2.80
C MET A 206 9.33 -0.07 -1.66
N THR A 207 8.78 1.12 -1.92
CA THR A 207 8.32 2.06 -0.91
C THR A 207 6.82 2.26 -1.12
N VAL A 208 6.03 2.11 -0.08
CA VAL A 208 4.57 2.20 -0.16
C VAL A 208 4.05 3.16 0.89
N PHE A 209 3.20 4.08 0.46
CA PHE A 209 2.37 4.89 1.34
C PHE A 209 0.92 4.40 1.25
N HIS A 210 0.29 4.25 2.40
CA HIS A 210 -1.13 3.92 2.52
C HIS A 210 -1.84 5.09 3.20
N ASN A 211 -2.78 5.72 2.49
CA ASN A 211 -3.47 6.91 2.96
C ASN A 211 -2.51 8.05 3.38
N GLY A 212 -1.41 8.21 2.65
CA GLY A 212 -0.35 9.19 2.93
C GLY A 212 0.62 8.79 4.05
N ILE A 213 0.46 7.61 4.68
CA ILE A 213 1.32 7.12 5.76
C ILE A 213 2.31 6.10 5.19
N LEU A 214 3.60 6.28 5.47
CA LEU A 214 4.66 5.35 5.05
C LEU A 214 4.46 3.99 5.72
N ILE A 215 4.27 2.94 4.91
CA ILE A 215 4.04 1.58 5.39
C ILE A 215 5.08 0.58 4.92
N GLN A 216 5.80 0.88 3.83
CA GLN A 216 6.98 0.13 3.38
C GLN A 216 8.04 1.14 3.00
N HIS A 217 9.27 0.97 3.48
CA HIS A 217 10.36 1.89 3.20
C HIS A 217 11.53 1.18 2.52
N ASN A 218 11.69 1.40 1.21
CA ASN A 218 12.77 0.83 0.40
C ASN A 218 12.99 -0.67 0.70
N ALA A 219 11.91 -1.41 0.88
CA ALA A 219 11.96 -2.82 1.25
C ALA A 219 12.52 -3.63 0.07
N GLU A 220 13.58 -4.39 0.32
CA GLU A 220 14.17 -5.30 -0.65
C GLU A 220 13.38 -6.61 -0.67
N LEU A 221 12.75 -6.93 -1.80
CA LEU A 221 11.95 -8.13 -1.96
C LEU A 221 12.87 -9.36 -2.08
N THR A 222 12.36 -10.52 -1.67
CA THR A 222 13.10 -11.80 -1.73
C THR A 222 12.83 -12.59 -3.00
N GLY A 223 11.88 -12.14 -3.81
CA GLY A 223 11.41 -12.78 -5.04
C GLY A 223 9.94 -12.48 -5.29
N PRO A 224 9.30 -13.15 -6.26
CA PRO A 224 7.88 -12.96 -6.56
C PRO A 224 7.00 -13.46 -5.40
N THR A 225 5.78 -12.92 -5.34
CA THR A 225 4.77 -13.33 -4.38
C THR A 225 4.24 -14.72 -4.68
N ALA A 226 4.10 -15.55 -3.65
CA ALA A 226 3.42 -16.84 -3.73
C ALA A 226 2.71 -17.15 -2.40
N HIS A 227 1.58 -17.87 -2.48
CA HIS A 227 0.88 -18.30 -1.27
C HIS A 227 1.72 -19.29 -0.47
N LYS A 228 1.96 -19.01 0.81
CA LYS A 228 2.74 -19.84 1.76
C LYS A 228 4.15 -20.20 1.29
N ALA A 229 4.74 -19.41 0.39
CA ALA A 229 6.09 -19.61 -0.10
C ALA A 229 6.81 -18.28 -0.37
N ARG A 230 8.14 -18.30 -0.33
CA ARG A 230 9.01 -17.21 -0.77
C ARG A 230 9.94 -17.76 -1.87
N PRO A 231 9.43 -17.89 -3.10
CA PRO A 231 10.23 -18.42 -4.20
C PRO A 231 11.40 -17.47 -4.50
N PRO A 232 12.55 -18.02 -4.94
CA PRO A 232 13.66 -17.18 -5.38
C PRO A 232 13.30 -16.45 -6.68
N TYR A 233 14.07 -15.42 -6.99
CA TYR A 233 13.97 -14.75 -8.28
C TYR A 233 14.23 -15.73 -9.42
N LYS A 234 13.48 -15.52 -10.51
CA LYS A 234 13.73 -16.09 -11.84
C LYS A 234 13.74 -14.95 -12.83
N ALA A 235 14.68 -14.96 -13.77
CA ALA A 235 14.74 -13.94 -14.79
C ALA A 235 13.43 -13.86 -15.59
N HIS A 236 13.01 -12.65 -15.85
CA HIS A 236 11.82 -12.32 -16.63
C HIS A 236 12.09 -11.05 -17.46
N ALA A 237 11.16 -10.65 -18.30
CA ALA A 237 11.28 -9.43 -19.09
C ALA A 237 11.35 -8.18 -18.19
N ASP A 238 12.03 -7.13 -18.65
CA ASP A 238 12.21 -5.87 -17.91
C ASP A 238 10.90 -5.13 -17.65
N LYS A 239 9.89 -5.37 -18.48
CA LYS A 239 8.53 -4.81 -18.35
C LYS A 239 7.50 -5.92 -18.46
N LEU A 240 6.64 -6.01 -17.46
CA LEU A 240 5.49 -6.93 -17.40
C LEU A 240 4.23 -6.18 -16.96
N PRO A 241 3.01 -6.71 -17.24
CA PRO A 241 1.76 -6.05 -16.88
C PRO A 241 1.61 -5.80 -15.39
N LEU A 242 1.00 -4.67 -15.03
CA LEU A 242 0.37 -4.48 -13.72
C LEU A 242 -0.88 -5.36 -13.67
N MET A 243 -1.08 -6.10 -12.57
CA MET A 243 -2.23 -6.99 -12.40
C MET A 243 -3.01 -6.64 -11.13
N LEU A 244 -4.34 -6.70 -11.22
CA LEU A 244 -5.26 -6.61 -10.08
C LEU A 244 -5.97 -7.96 -9.88
N GLN A 245 -6.08 -8.37 -8.62
CA GLN A 245 -6.55 -9.70 -8.26
C GLN A 245 -8.07 -9.75 -8.06
N ASP A 246 -8.71 -10.77 -8.62
CA ASP A 246 -10.01 -11.27 -8.22
C ASP A 246 -9.83 -12.36 -7.15
N HIS A 247 -10.07 -12.01 -5.89
CA HIS A 247 -10.09 -12.94 -4.76
C HIS A 247 -11.54 -13.21 -4.28
N SER A 248 -12.51 -13.18 -5.21
CA SER A 248 -13.93 -13.39 -4.95
C SER A 248 -14.60 -12.33 -4.05
N HIS A 249 -13.98 -11.17 -3.87
CA HIS A 249 -14.55 -10.03 -3.15
C HIS A 249 -14.78 -8.85 -4.11
N PRO A 250 -15.92 -8.14 -4.05
CA PRO A 250 -16.21 -7.01 -4.93
C PRO A 250 -15.47 -5.75 -4.47
N VAL A 251 -14.13 -5.82 -4.48
CA VAL A 251 -13.26 -4.66 -4.22
C VAL A 251 -13.36 -3.71 -5.40
N ARG A 252 -13.37 -2.41 -5.09
CA ARG A 252 -13.44 -1.33 -6.08
C ARG A 252 -12.10 -0.66 -6.23
N PHE A 253 -11.80 -0.21 -7.44
CA PHE A 253 -10.60 0.53 -7.79
C PHE A 253 -10.95 1.75 -8.63
N ARG A 254 -10.21 2.87 -8.44
CA ARG A 254 -10.35 4.07 -9.26
C ARG A 254 -9.06 4.87 -9.30
N ASN A 255 -9.02 5.89 -10.14
CA ASN A 255 -7.91 6.85 -10.22
C ASN A 255 -6.56 6.13 -10.28
N ILE A 256 -6.37 5.29 -11.32
CA ILE A 256 -5.15 4.49 -11.46
C ILE A 256 -4.28 5.13 -12.51
N TRP A 257 -3.10 5.58 -12.10
CA TRP A 257 -2.10 6.13 -13.01
C TRP A 257 -0.68 5.72 -12.59
N LEU A 258 0.20 5.71 -13.54
CA LEU A 258 1.57 5.27 -13.38
C LEU A 258 2.53 6.22 -14.10
N ARG A 259 3.70 6.48 -13.50
CA ARG A 259 4.85 7.12 -14.15
C ARG A 259 6.00 6.13 -14.19
N GLU A 260 6.60 5.94 -15.36
CA GLU A 260 7.82 5.14 -15.48
C GLU A 260 9.01 5.92 -14.91
N LEU A 261 9.94 5.22 -14.26
CA LEU A 261 11.12 5.80 -13.62
C LEU A 261 12.42 5.46 -14.36
N ASP A 262 12.34 4.64 -15.40
CA ASP A 262 13.47 4.23 -16.27
C ASP A 262 13.42 4.97 -17.59
#